data_bdff4a8028066208886d25f693040265
#
_entry.id   bdff4a8028066208886d25f693040265
#
_cell.length_a   1.000
_cell.length_b   1.000
_cell.length_c   1.000
_cell.angle_alpha   90.00
_cell.angle_beta   90.00
_cell.angle_gamma   90.00
#
_symmetry.space_group_name_H-M   'P 1'
#
loop_
_entity.id
_entity.type
_entity.pdbx_description
1 polymer ?
#
loop_
_entity_poly.entity_id
_entity_poly.type
_entity_poly.pdbx_seq_one_letter_code
_entity_poly.pdbx_strand_id
1 'polypeptide(L)'
;MVYLKRSLGNAWDFLKGTQAYFRDVVLMHGFILFICLPLLGSMTRLILQRGSIDYLSTDNIPTLISQHPGVFFSLIAVLLLILLLVYFEFTFLLMSVYFIKKQEPISLKQLLQLTIRQIKKVRPMIFLFFLAYFFLILPISGLSFNSDLLSKIKIPAFIMDFIFTNRWIIVSSFLLVYVFLGYIGIRLIFALPEMILRDRPFREAIRESWRLTKARFFAISGQFLVISGTILLISTISYLAILSGQIFVEEYFSDYSLISAVFAMTLLQGVLLFNIVMSTVGIFYVIVDFMDDEGFLPDIPSWFSSQEVPKKHTALKNTAFTLFAVFFGVGVCIYNMNYLTSASETKPLTISHRGVSLGNSAQNTIAALEKTSKDYHPDYVEMDIQETKDGQFVVMHDFNLRNLTGVNKAPQDLTLAELEKLTVTENGAKEPLVSFDTYLNRANELNQKLLIEIKTTRKDSDDLVENFVEKYEETILTHRHILQSLTYQTVSDLKAENPNFYVGYILPFNLVGPPVTPADFLTMEYSTINRNFIDSAHQDGKKVYVWTPNEADDMSRMMFYGVDGIITDDMKALNDTIKDSEGEITYSDKLLNFVLGVG
;
A
#
# COMPACT_ATOMS: atom_id res chain seq x y z
N MET A 1 26.97 20.87 -20.08
CA MET A 1 26.03 21.55 -20.99
C MET A 1 25.54 20.64 -22.14
N VAL A 2 26.42 19.95 -22.87
CA VAL A 2 26.06 19.09 -24.03
C VAL A 2 25.11 17.94 -23.58
N TYR A 3 25.42 17.23 -22.51
CA TYR A 3 24.57 16.14 -21.98
C TYR A 3 23.17 16.62 -21.57
N LEU A 4 23.08 17.75 -20.86
CA LEU A 4 21.79 18.29 -20.43
C LEU A 4 20.92 18.69 -21.63
N LYS A 5 21.51 19.36 -22.63
CA LYS A 5 20.79 19.73 -23.86
C LYS A 5 20.29 18.50 -24.62
N ARG A 6 21.10 17.43 -24.67
CA ARG A 6 20.70 16.15 -25.28
C ARG A 6 19.57 15.48 -24.50
N SER A 7 19.69 15.40 -23.17
CA SER A 7 18.64 14.80 -22.31
C SER A 7 17.32 15.57 -22.40
N LEU A 8 17.35 16.90 -22.51
CA LEU A 8 16.14 17.72 -22.73
C LEU A 8 15.56 17.48 -24.14
N GLY A 9 16.41 17.30 -25.17
CA GLY A 9 15.96 16.90 -26.51
C GLY A 9 15.26 15.54 -26.49
N ASN A 10 15.85 14.56 -25.83
CA ASN A 10 15.27 13.23 -25.68
C ASN A 10 13.95 13.25 -24.90
N ALA A 11 13.82 14.08 -23.84
CA ALA A 11 12.56 14.29 -23.13
C ALA A 11 11.48 14.89 -24.03
N TRP A 12 11.84 15.83 -24.89
CA TRP A 12 10.91 16.41 -25.86
C TRP A 12 10.43 15.40 -26.91
N ASP A 13 11.33 14.57 -27.43
CA ASP A 13 10.99 13.51 -28.39
C ASP A 13 10.14 12.40 -27.71
N PHE A 14 10.41 12.11 -26.45
CA PHE A 14 9.57 11.23 -25.61
C PHE A 14 8.14 11.77 -25.51
N LEU A 15 7.97 13.05 -25.19
CA LEU A 15 6.65 13.67 -25.11
C LEU A 15 5.91 13.68 -26.45
N LYS A 16 6.60 13.89 -27.56
CA LYS A 16 5.99 13.79 -28.91
C LYS A 16 5.48 12.39 -29.23
N GLY A 17 6.12 11.36 -28.70
CA GLY A 17 5.75 9.96 -28.87
C GLY A 17 4.51 9.50 -28.07
N THR A 18 3.95 10.35 -27.20
CA THR A 18 2.88 9.99 -26.25
C THR A 18 1.71 9.24 -26.90
N GLN A 19 1.23 9.70 -28.06
CA GLN A 19 0.10 9.08 -28.75
C GLN A 19 0.39 7.63 -29.18
N ALA A 20 1.63 7.32 -29.57
CA ALA A 20 2.01 5.97 -29.98
C ALA A 20 2.06 5.00 -28.77
N TYR A 21 2.55 5.48 -27.62
CA TYR A 21 2.64 4.67 -26.39
C TYR A 21 1.28 4.43 -25.74
N PHE A 22 0.38 5.41 -25.81
CA PHE A 22 -0.89 5.44 -25.08
C PHE A 22 -1.75 4.21 -25.37
N ARG A 23 -1.87 3.83 -26.63
CA ARG A 23 -2.68 2.65 -27.02
C ARG A 23 -2.25 1.38 -26.30
N ASP A 24 -0.96 1.05 -26.35
CA ASP A 24 -0.45 -0.24 -25.88
C ASP A 24 -0.42 -0.31 -24.35
N VAL A 25 -0.08 0.79 -23.70
CA VAL A 25 -0.10 0.89 -22.23
C VAL A 25 -1.52 0.83 -21.70
N VAL A 26 -2.45 1.62 -22.21
CA VAL A 26 -3.85 1.60 -21.75
C VAL A 26 -4.50 0.25 -21.97
N LEU A 27 -4.24 -0.40 -23.12
CA LEU A 27 -4.75 -1.75 -23.36
C LEU A 27 -4.15 -2.78 -22.40
N MET A 28 -2.86 -2.67 -22.07
CA MET A 28 -2.20 -3.57 -21.12
C MET A 28 -2.71 -3.35 -19.70
N HIS A 29 -2.76 -2.11 -19.22
CA HIS A 29 -3.33 -1.78 -17.91
C HIS A 29 -4.81 -2.18 -17.81
N GLY A 30 -5.62 -1.90 -18.84
CA GLY A 30 -7.02 -2.34 -18.88
C GLY A 30 -7.15 -3.87 -18.82
N PHE A 31 -6.30 -4.63 -19.52
CA PHE A 31 -6.27 -6.09 -19.43
C PHE A 31 -5.91 -6.56 -18.00
N ILE A 32 -4.94 -5.93 -17.38
CA ILE A 32 -4.54 -6.28 -16.01
C ILE A 32 -5.66 -5.94 -15.02
N LEU A 33 -6.19 -4.72 -15.04
CA LEU A 33 -7.18 -4.25 -14.07
C LEU A 33 -8.53 -4.97 -14.19
N PHE A 34 -9.03 -5.17 -15.42
CA PHE A 34 -10.38 -5.69 -15.63
C PHE A 34 -10.44 -7.20 -15.83
N ILE A 35 -9.33 -7.87 -16.14
CA ILE A 35 -9.30 -9.30 -16.39
C ILE A 35 -8.37 -10.02 -15.41
N CYS A 36 -7.08 -9.64 -15.35
CA CYS A 36 -6.11 -10.38 -14.55
C CYS A 36 -6.37 -10.27 -13.05
N LEU A 37 -6.53 -9.06 -12.52
CA LEU A 37 -6.73 -8.85 -11.08
C LEU A 37 -8.03 -9.49 -10.56
N PRO A 38 -9.21 -9.33 -11.20
CA PRO A 38 -10.42 -10.01 -10.75
C PRO A 38 -10.30 -11.54 -10.82
N LEU A 39 -9.65 -12.07 -11.87
CA LEU A 39 -9.45 -13.51 -12.02
C LEU A 39 -8.52 -14.06 -10.92
N LEU A 40 -7.39 -13.41 -10.69
CA LEU A 40 -6.43 -13.80 -9.64
C LEU A 40 -7.07 -13.72 -8.24
N GLY A 41 -7.81 -12.66 -7.96
CA GLY A 41 -8.55 -12.50 -6.72
C GLY A 41 -9.61 -13.59 -6.51
N SER A 42 -10.34 -13.93 -7.58
CA SER A 42 -11.33 -15.02 -7.54
C SER A 42 -10.68 -16.40 -7.35
N MET A 43 -9.55 -16.65 -8.02
CA MET A 43 -8.76 -17.87 -7.83
C MET A 43 -8.25 -18.00 -6.40
N THR A 44 -7.68 -16.94 -5.83
CA THR A 44 -7.19 -16.94 -4.47
C THR A 44 -8.32 -17.25 -3.47
N ARG A 45 -9.45 -16.55 -3.58
CA ARG A 45 -10.62 -16.82 -2.73
C ARG A 45 -11.14 -18.26 -2.86
N LEU A 46 -11.22 -18.78 -4.08
CA LEU A 46 -11.64 -20.16 -4.32
C LEU A 46 -10.69 -21.19 -3.67
N ILE A 47 -9.38 -20.95 -3.73
CA ILE A 47 -8.37 -21.81 -3.11
C ILE A 47 -8.54 -21.81 -1.58
N LEU A 48 -8.69 -20.62 -0.97
CA LEU A 48 -8.90 -20.49 0.48
C LEU A 48 -10.21 -21.16 0.92
N GLN A 49 -11.32 -20.89 0.22
CA GLN A 49 -12.62 -21.49 0.53
C GLN A 49 -12.61 -23.03 0.43
N ARG A 50 -11.98 -23.60 -0.62
CA ARG A 50 -11.85 -25.06 -0.75
C ARG A 50 -10.98 -25.69 0.33
N GLY A 51 -10.07 -24.93 0.88
CA GLY A 51 -9.22 -25.33 2.00
C GLY A 51 -9.87 -25.12 3.37
N SER A 52 -11.07 -24.54 3.43
CA SER A 52 -11.71 -24.08 4.68
C SER A 52 -10.79 -23.14 5.46
N ILE A 53 -10.11 -22.24 4.75
CA ILE A 53 -9.22 -21.23 5.31
C ILE A 53 -9.96 -19.89 5.26
N ASP A 54 -10.31 -19.39 6.42
CA ASP A 54 -11.10 -18.16 6.55
C ASP A 54 -10.27 -16.89 6.36
N TYR A 55 -8.96 -16.97 6.64
CA TYR A 55 -8.06 -15.84 6.58
C TYR A 55 -6.64 -16.25 6.16
N LEU A 56 -5.90 -15.28 5.61
CA LEU A 56 -4.48 -15.41 5.29
C LEU A 56 -3.70 -14.33 6.05
N SER A 57 -2.91 -14.74 7.04
CA SER A 57 -2.10 -13.87 7.86
C SER A 57 -0.74 -14.52 8.14
N THR A 58 0.20 -13.77 8.69
CA THR A 58 1.54 -14.28 9.05
C THR A 58 1.50 -15.36 10.13
N ASP A 59 0.53 -15.30 11.02
CA ASP A 59 0.34 -16.23 12.13
C ASP A 59 -0.13 -17.62 11.64
N ASN A 60 -0.93 -17.71 10.57
CA ASN A 60 -1.42 -18.99 10.08
C ASN A 60 -0.57 -19.64 8.97
N ILE A 61 0.49 -18.98 8.47
CA ILE A 61 1.40 -19.59 7.47
C ILE A 61 2.00 -20.92 7.94
N PRO A 62 2.52 -21.08 9.18
CA PRO A 62 3.01 -22.36 9.65
C PRO A 62 1.95 -23.47 9.64
N THR A 63 0.73 -23.16 9.98
CA THR A 63 -0.43 -24.06 9.96
C THR A 63 -0.80 -24.45 8.53
N LEU A 64 -0.81 -23.48 7.61
CA LEU A 64 -1.02 -23.74 6.18
C LEU A 64 0.01 -24.70 5.60
N ILE A 65 1.29 -24.54 5.94
CA ILE A 65 2.35 -25.44 5.46
C ILE A 65 2.19 -26.84 6.01
N SER A 66 1.85 -26.98 7.30
CA SER A 66 1.81 -28.28 7.99
C SER A 66 0.50 -29.04 7.80
N GLN A 67 -0.63 -28.35 7.85
CA GLN A 67 -1.96 -28.98 7.85
C GLN A 67 -2.66 -28.90 6.48
N HIS A 68 -2.41 -27.83 5.70
CA HIS A 68 -3.03 -27.58 4.40
C HIS A 68 -2.02 -27.37 3.27
N PRO A 69 -1.05 -28.29 3.04
CA PRO A 69 0.02 -28.10 2.06
C PRO A 69 -0.50 -27.89 0.64
N GLY A 70 -1.64 -28.51 0.28
CA GLY A 70 -2.29 -28.30 -1.04
C GLY A 70 -2.73 -26.86 -1.26
N VAL A 71 -3.28 -26.20 -0.24
CA VAL A 71 -3.64 -24.77 -0.28
C VAL A 71 -2.40 -23.92 -0.40
N PHE A 72 -1.39 -24.17 0.43
CA PHE A 72 -0.13 -23.44 0.40
C PHE A 72 0.55 -23.48 -0.98
N PHE A 73 0.71 -24.67 -1.57
CA PHE A 73 1.30 -24.78 -2.91
C PHE A 73 0.44 -24.15 -4.00
N SER A 74 -0.90 -24.19 -3.86
CA SER A 74 -1.80 -23.51 -4.80
C SER A 74 -1.67 -21.98 -4.72
N LEU A 75 -1.51 -21.41 -3.53
CA LEU A 75 -1.24 -19.98 -3.36
C LEU A 75 0.14 -19.59 -3.93
N ILE A 76 1.16 -20.43 -3.74
CA ILE A 76 2.48 -20.24 -4.39
C ILE A 76 2.34 -20.28 -5.92
N ALA A 77 1.52 -21.18 -6.47
CA ALA A 77 1.27 -21.23 -7.92
C ALA A 77 0.59 -19.95 -8.43
N VAL A 78 -0.37 -19.38 -7.68
CA VAL A 78 -0.97 -18.07 -8.00
C VAL A 78 0.07 -16.96 -7.95
N LEU A 79 0.93 -16.94 -6.94
CA LEU A 79 2.03 -15.97 -6.85
C LEU A 79 2.98 -16.07 -8.07
N LEU A 80 3.37 -17.29 -8.45
CA LEU A 80 4.19 -17.52 -9.65
C LEU A 80 3.48 -17.07 -10.93
N LEU A 81 2.18 -17.25 -11.01
CA LEU A 81 1.37 -16.75 -12.13
C LEU A 81 1.36 -15.23 -12.18
N ILE A 82 1.19 -14.55 -11.03
CA ILE A 82 1.31 -13.08 -10.94
C ILE A 82 2.65 -12.62 -11.47
N LEU A 83 3.73 -13.24 -11.01
CA LEU A 83 5.10 -12.90 -11.42
C LEU A 83 5.34 -13.15 -12.92
N LEU A 84 4.73 -14.19 -13.48
CA LEU A 84 4.78 -14.46 -14.92
C LEU A 84 3.99 -13.41 -15.71
N LEU A 85 2.86 -12.93 -15.19
CA LEU A 85 2.09 -11.86 -15.81
C LEU A 85 2.85 -10.53 -15.77
N VAL A 86 3.56 -10.22 -14.69
CA VAL A 86 4.44 -9.04 -14.61
C VAL A 86 5.59 -9.13 -15.63
N TYR A 87 6.18 -10.33 -15.80
CA TYR A 87 7.18 -10.55 -16.86
C TYR A 87 6.58 -10.40 -18.27
N PHE A 88 5.34 -10.83 -18.46
CA PHE A 88 4.60 -10.64 -19.71
C PHE A 88 4.40 -9.14 -20.00
N GLU A 89 3.91 -8.39 -19.03
CA GLU A 89 3.72 -6.95 -19.11
C GLU A 89 5.02 -6.23 -19.47
N PHE A 90 6.11 -6.54 -18.75
CA PHE A 90 7.44 -5.99 -19.03
C PHE A 90 7.89 -6.27 -20.47
N THR A 91 7.77 -7.51 -20.91
CA THR A 91 8.20 -7.92 -22.27
C THR A 91 7.36 -7.26 -23.35
N PHE A 92 6.04 -7.17 -23.13
CA PHE A 92 5.10 -6.53 -24.05
C PHE A 92 5.43 -5.04 -24.24
N LEU A 93 5.62 -4.32 -23.14
CA LEU A 93 5.92 -2.88 -23.18
C LEU A 93 7.31 -2.59 -23.75
N LEU A 94 8.31 -3.38 -23.40
CA LEU A 94 9.64 -3.27 -23.99
C LEU A 94 9.60 -3.45 -25.52
N MET A 95 8.87 -4.45 -25.99
CA MET A 95 8.73 -4.68 -27.44
C MET A 95 7.89 -3.61 -28.13
N SER A 96 6.85 -3.10 -27.48
CA SER A 96 6.07 -1.97 -28.01
C SER A 96 6.96 -0.75 -28.24
N VAL A 97 7.74 -0.34 -27.23
CA VAL A 97 8.66 0.81 -27.34
C VAL A 97 9.76 0.57 -28.37
N TYR A 98 10.28 -0.66 -28.48
CA TYR A 98 11.25 -1.04 -29.48
C TYR A 98 10.71 -0.82 -30.92
N PHE A 99 9.50 -1.30 -31.24
CA PHE A 99 8.91 -1.12 -32.57
C PHE A 99 8.57 0.35 -32.86
N ILE A 100 8.10 1.10 -31.86
CA ILE A 100 7.86 2.54 -32.00
C ILE A 100 9.16 3.28 -32.29
N LYS A 101 10.26 2.97 -31.61
CA LYS A 101 11.57 3.59 -31.85
C LYS A 101 12.10 3.29 -33.27
N LYS A 102 11.89 2.06 -33.75
CA LYS A 102 12.26 1.65 -35.11
C LYS A 102 11.29 2.18 -36.19
N GLN A 103 10.24 2.93 -35.78
CA GLN A 103 9.20 3.49 -36.66
C GLN A 103 8.47 2.45 -37.53
N GLU A 104 8.40 1.21 -37.03
CA GLU A 104 7.71 0.12 -37.72
C GLU A 104 6.32 -0.11 -37.14
N PRO A 105 5.27 -0.01 -37.96
CA PRO A 105 3.92 -0.22 -37.51
C PRO A 105 3.69 -1.70 -37.13
N ILE A 106 3.25 -1.94 -35.89
CA ILE A 106 2.91 -3.28 -35.42
C ILE A 106 1.46 -3.32 -34.96
N SER A 107 0.75 -4.39 -35.34
CA SER A 107 -0.60 -4.65 -34.84
C SER A 107 -0.53 -5.24 -33.44
N LEU A 108 -1.58 -4.99 -32.61
CA LEU A 108 -1.69 -5.58 -31.27
C LEU A 108 -1.57 -7.11 -31.29
N LYS A 109 -2.18 -7.77 -32.29
CA LYS A 109 -2.10 -9.22 -32.46
C LYS A 109 -0.67 -9.71 -32.67
N GLN A 110 0.09 -9.02 -33.53
CA GLN A 110 1.49 -9.36 -33.78
C GLN A 110 2.34 -9.12 -32.53
N LEU A 111 2.13 -7.99 -31.84
CA LEU A 111 2.84 -7.66 -30.61
C LEU A 111 2.60 -8.73 -29.54
N LEU A 112 1.36 -9.14 -29.31
CA LEU A 112 1.01 -10.23 -28.39
C LEU A 112 1.66 -11.56 -28.81
N GLN A 113 1.64 -11.92 -30.09
CA GLN A 113 2.26 -13.16 -30.57
C GLN A 113 3.78 -13.15 -30.34
N LEU A 114 4.45 -12.02 -30.56
CA LEU A 114 5.87 -11.88 -30.32
C LEU A 114 6.19 -11.97 -28.82
N THR A 115 5.40 -11.29 -27.99
CA THR A 115 5.54 -11.36 -26.53
C THR A 115 5.42 -12.81 -26.03
N ILE A 116 4.37 -13.53 -26.45
CA ILE A 116 4.19 -14.94 -26.09
C ILE A 116 5.35 -15.80 -26.60
N ARG A 117 5.88 -15.53 -27.80
CA ARG A 117 7.04 -16.25 -28.32
C ARG A 117 8.28 -16.04 -27.46
N GLN A 118 8.51 -14.83 -26.97
CA GLN A 118 9.64 -14.55 -26.07
C GLN A 118 9.47 -15.22 -24.71
N ILE A 119 8.26 -15.20 -24.16
CA ILE A 119 7.99 -15.89 -22.87
C ILE A 119 8.26 -17.37 -22.97
N LYS A 120 7.89 -18.03 -24.08
CA LYS A 120 8.18 -19.47 -24.29
C LYS A 120 9.69 -19.80 -24.29
N LYS A 121 10.55 -18.83 -24.49
CA LYS A 121 12.01 -18.97 -24.43
C LYS A 121 12.59 -18.76 -23.04
N VAL A 122 11.78 -18.31 -22.08
CA VAL A 122 12.23 -18.00 -20.72
C VAL A 122 12.73 -19.26 -20.03
N ARG A 123 14.00 -19.23 -19.64
CA ARG A 123 14.61 -20.26 -18.81
C ARG A 123 14.41 -19.93 -17.33
N PRO A 124 14.36 -20.93 -16.44
CA PRO A 124 14.19 -20.68 -14.99
C PRO A 124 15.16 -19.65 -14.41
N MET A 125 16.42 -19.64 -14.88
CA MET A 125 17.44 -18.69 -14.43
C MET A 125 17.10 -17.23 -14.83
N ILE A 126 16.50 -17.02 -16.02
CA ILE A 126 16.09 -15.67 -16.49
C ILE A 126 14.92 -15.19 -15.64
N PHE A 127 13.99 -16.08 -15.35
CA PHE A 127 12.84 -15.78 -14.50
C PHE A 127 13.27 -15.48 -13.06
N LEU A 128 14.15 -16.28 -12.49
CA LEU A 128 14.72 -16.04 -11.16
C LEU A 128 15.49 -14.71 -11.10
N PHE A 129 16.26 -14.40 -12.13
CA PHE A 129 16.92 -13.09 -12.24
C PHE A 129 15.90 -11.95 -12.34
N PHE A 130 14.85 -12.13 -13.15
CA PHE A 130 13.76 -11.13 -13.23
C PHE A 130 13.14 -10.90 -11.85
N LEU A 131 12.83 -11.96 -11.11
CA LEU A 131 12.31 -11.83 -9.76
C LEU A 131 13.27 -11.08 -8.83
N ALA A 132 14.52 -11.52 -8.78
CA ALA A 132 15.53 -10.86 -7.94
C ALA A 132 15.72 -9.39 -8.33
N TYR A 133 15.79 -9.11 -9.63
CA TYR A 133 15.92 -7.75 -10.14
C TYR A 133 14.69 -6.90 -9.80
N PHE A 134 13.51 -7.43 -9.97
CA PHE A 134 12.24 -6.76 -9.71
C PHE A 134 12.04 -6.46 -8.22
N PHE A 135 12.31 -7.43 -7.34
CA PHE A 135 12.18 -7.24 -5.89
C PHE A 135 13.29 -6.39 -5.28
N LEU A 136 14.49 -6.43 -5.83
CA LEU A 136 15.60 -5.61 -5.34
C LEU A 136 15.53 -4.16 -5.83
N ILE A 137 14.96 -3.93 -7.01
CA ILE A 137 15.01 -2.61 -7.65
C ILE A 137 13.71 -1.85 -7.50
N LEU A 138 12.57 -2.52 -7.51
CA LEU A 138 11.24 -1.91 -7.41
C LEU A 138 11.04 -1.04 -6.16
N PRO A 139 11.43 -1.49 -4.95
CA PRO A 139 11.25 -0.67 -3.76
C PRO A 139 12.16 0.55 -3.70
N ILE A 140 13.25 0.51 -4.48
CA ILE A 140 14.41 1.38 -4.24
C ILE A 140 14.56 2.48 -5.28
N SER A 141 14.01 2.32 -6.47
CA SER A 141 14.56 3.12 -7.55
C SER A 141 13.80 4.41 -7.85
N GLY A 142 12.63 4.69 -7.31
CA GLY A 142 11.82 5.77 -7.89
C GLY A 142 11.71 5.67 -9.42
N LEU A 143 12.43 4.71 -10.01
CA LEU A 143 12.46 4.25 -11.39
C LEU A 143 11.49 3.07 -11.56
N SER A 144 10.52 2.95 -10.65
CA SER A 144 9.65 1.80 -10.56
C SER A 144 8.84 1.64 -11.85
N PHE A 145 8.97 0.46 -12.42
CA PHE A 145 7.96 -0.07 -13.33
C PHE A 145 6.67 -0.25 -12.52
N ASN A 146 5.74 0.68 -12.69
CA ASN A 146 4.46 0.65 -12.01
C ASN A 146 3.59 -0.44 -12.65
N SER A 147 3.58 -1.62 -12.03
CA SER A 147 2.64 -2.68 -12.38
C SER A 147 1.48 -2.68 -11.40
N ASP A 148 0.24 -2.60 -11.90
CA ASP A 148 -0.96 -2.69 -11.07
C ASP A 148 -1.04 -4.01 -10.30
N LEU A 149 -0.39 -5.07 -10.82
CA LEU A 149 -0.28 -6.38 -10.17
C LEU A 149 0.51 -6.33 -8.85
N LEU A 150 1.44 -5.37 -8.72
CA LEU A 150 2.32 -5.21 -7.57
C LEU A 150 1.97 -3.99 -6.71
N SER A 151 1.03 -3.18 -7.12
CA SER A 151 0.63 -1.94 -6.42
C SER A 151 0.15 -2.16 -4.98
N LYS A 152 -0.33 -3.36 -4.68
CA LYS A 152 -0.76 -3.77 -3.32
C LYS A 152 0.39 -4.12 -2.39
N ILE A 153 1.62 -4.28 -2.91
CA ILE A 153 2.80 -4.60 -2.10
C ILE A 153 3.42 -3.27 -1.65
N LYS A 154 2.97 -2.78 -0.51
CA LYS A 154 3.51 -1.58 0.14
C LYS A 154 4.27 -1.98 1.41
N ILE A 155 5.32 -1.22 1.74
CA ILE A 155 5.97 -1.34 3.04
C ILE A 155 5.11 -0.53 4.02
N PRO A 156 4.56 -1.16 5.06
CA PRO A 156 3.76 -0.43 6.05
C PRO A 156 4.54 0.71 6.70
N ALA A 157 3.84 1.81 7.02
CA ALA A 157 4.47 3.02 7.57
C ALA A 157 5.22 2.73 8.87
N PHE A 158 4.68 1.88 9.76
CA PHE A 158 5.33 1.54 11.03
C PHE A 158 6.73 0.90 10.85
N ILE A 159 6.99 0.19 9.74
CA ILE A 159 8.32 -0.35 9.44
C ILE A 159 9.28 0.78 9.08
N MET A 160 8.83 1.76 8.31
CA MET A 160 9.63 2.93 7.96
C MET A 160 9.89 3.78 9.21
N ASP A 161 8.89 4.01 10.04
CA ASP A 161 9.03 4.71 11.32
C ASP A 161 10.04 4.00 12.23
N PHE A 162 9.94 2.67 12.35
CA PHE A 162 10.92 1.88 13.11
C PHE A 162 12.36 2.06 12.58
N ILE A 163 12.55 2.15 11.25
CA ILE A 163 13.86 2.36 10.63
C ILE A 163 14.37 3.78 10.92
N PHE A 164 13.51 4.79 10.81
CA PHE A 164 13.93 6.21 10.87
C PHE A 164 13.92 6.81 12.27
N THR A 165 13.23 6.22 13.26
CA THR A 165 13.16 6.77 14.62
C THR A 165 14.44 6.51 15.43
N ASN A 166 15.24 7.56 15.67
CA ASN A 166 16.40 7.62 16.61
C ASN A 166 17.43 6.48 16.49
N ARG A 167 17.61 5.90 15.32
CA ARG A 167 18.50 4.73 15.10
C ARG A 167 19.52 4.99 14.01
N TRP A 168 20.45 5.89 14.23
CA TRP A 168 21.45 6.32 13.25
C TRP A 168 22.17 5.17 12.53
N ILE A 169 22.48 4.07 13.21
CA ILE A 169 23.14 2.89 12.62
C ILE A 169 22.19 2.20 11.63
N ILE A 170 20.91 2.04 11.99
CA ILE A 170 19.89 1.40 11.13
C ILE A 170 19.61 2.29 9.93
N VAL A 171 19.38 3.58 10.13
CA VAL A 171 19.17 4.57 9.05
C VAL A 171 20.35 4.59 8.09
N SER A 172 21.58 4.69 8.62
CA SER A 172 22.79 4.72 7.78
C SER A 172 22.96 3.42 7.00
N SER A 173 22.71 2.26 7.63
CA SER A 173 22.78 0.94 6.99
C SER A 173 21.70 0.82 5.91
N PHE A 174 20.47 1.26 6.18
CA PHE A 174 19.38 1.28 5.22
C PHE A 174 19.71 2.15 4.01
N LEU A 175 20.18 3.38 4.22
CA LEU A 175 20.58 4.30 3.15
C LEU A 175 21.74 3.72 2.32
N LEU A 176 22.70 3.07 2.95
CA LEU A 176 23.83 2.45 2.27
C LEU A 176 23.37 1.29 1.38
N VAL A 177 22.50 0.42 1.90
CA VAL A 177 21.87 -0.65 1.13
C VAL A 177 21.03 -0.09 -0.01
N TYR A 178 20.26 0.95 0.24
CA TYR A 178 19.44 1.64 -0.75
C TYR A 178 20.29 2.16 -1.92
N VAL A 179 21.35 2.91 -1.64
CA VAL A 179 22.29 3.45 -2.64
C VAL A 179 22.98 2.32 -3.40
N PHE A 180 23.42 1.27 -2.68
CA PHE A 180 24.07 0.10 -3.29
C PHE A 180 23.13 -0.64 -4.25
N LEU A 181 21.89 -0.88 -3.84
CA LEU A 181 20.89 -1.55 -4.68
C LEU A 181 20.51 -0.68 -5.88
N GLY A 182 20.37 0.65 -5.70
CA GLY A 182 20.19 1.59 -6.80
C GLY A 182 21.34 1.55 -7.81
N TYR A 183 22.59 1.51 -7.32
CA TYR A 183 23.76 1.34 -8.17
C TYR A 183 23.70 0.02 -8.96
N ILE A 184 23.46 -1.12 -8.30
CA ILE A 184 23.33 -2.43 -8.97
C ILE A 184 22.17 -2.41 -9.98
N GLY A 185 21.04 -1.75 -9.63
CA GLY A 185 19.91 -1.59 -10.50
C GLY A 185 20.24 -0.97 -11.85
N ILE A 186 20.92 0.15 -11.82
CA ILE A 186 21.36 0.81 -13.05
C ILE A 186 22.42 -0.02 -13.78
N ARG A 187 23.29 -0.71 -13.05
CA ARG A 187 24.32 -1.60 -13.67
C ARG A 187 23.72 -2.78 -14.44
N LEU A 188 22.54 -3.25 -14.03
CA LEU A 188 21.87 -4.40 -14.63
C LEU A 188 20.69 -4.03 -15.55
N ILE A 189 20.45 -2.75 -15.80
CA ILE A 189 19.25 -2.28 -16.47
C ILE A 189 19.09 -2.81 -17.91
N PHE A 190 20.17 -3.06 -18.62
CA PHE A 190 20.15 -3.64 -19.96
C PHE A 190 20.13 -5.17 -19.98
N ALA A 191 20.25 -5.86 -18.83
CA ALA A 191 20.36 -7.30 -18.82
C ALA A 191 19.11 -8.00 -19.37
N LEU A 192 17.91 -7.58 -18.93
CA LEU A 192 16.64 -8.10 -19.48
C LEU A 192 16.41 -7.71 -20.95
N PRO A 193 16.58 -6.45 -21.36
CA PRO A 193 16.53 -6.07 -22.78
C PRO A 193 17.48 -6.86 -23.67
N GLU A 194 18.71 -7.13 -23.24
CA GLU A 194 19.67 -7.97 -23.98
C GLU A 194 19.18 -9.42 -24.15
N MET A 195 18.54 -9.98 -23.12
CA MET A 195 17.95 -11.32 -23.19
C MET A 195 16.71 -11.36 -24.09
N ILE A 196 15.84 -10.32 -24.02
CA ILE A 196 14.56 -10.30 -24.72
C ILE A 196 14.72 -9.88 -26.18
N LEU A 197 15.44 -8.79 -26.45
CA LEU A 197 15.56 -8.22 -27.80
C LEU A 197 16.66 -8.89 -28.63
N ARG A 198 17.74 -9.35 -27.98
CA ARG A 198 18.91 -9.92 -28.66
C ARG A 198 19.10 -11.43 -28.46
N ASP A 199 18.17 -12.09 -27.77
CA ASP A 199 18.23 -13.53 -27.44
C ASP A 199 19.57 -13.97 -26.77
N ARG A 200 20.24 -13.06 -26.06
CA ARG A 200 21.52 -13.36 -25.40
C ARG A 200 21.32 -14.29 -24.19
N PRO A 201 22.24 -15.23 -23.95
CA PRO A 201 22.20 -16.04 -22.77
C PRO A 201 22.46 -15.20 -21.50
N PHE A 202 21.88 -15.60 -20.38
CA PHE A 202 21.88 -14.90 -19.10
C PHE A 202 23.24 -14.29 -18.69
N ARG A 203 24.31 -15.11 -18.72
CA ARG A 203 25.65 -14.66 -18.29
C ARG A 203 26.23 -13.58 -19.20
N GLU A 204 25.99 -13.68 -20.51
CA GLU A 204 26.44 -12.70 -21.48
C GLU A 204 25.67 -11.40 -21.36
N ALA A 205 24.35 -11.47 -21.18
CA ALA A 205 23.50 -10.31 -21.00
C ALA A 205 23.88 -9.48 -19.75
N ILE A 206 24.15 -10.15 -18.62
CA ILE A 206 24.64 -9.47 -17.41
C ILE A 206 26.01 -8.82 -17.67
N ARG A 207 26.95 -9.55 -18.26
CA ARG A 207 28.29 -9.02 -18.55
C ARG A 207 28.21 -7.80 -19.48
N GLU A 208 27.36 -7.87 -20.48
CA GLU A 208 27.16 -6.79 -21.43
C GLU A 208 26.51 -5.57 -20.77
N SER A 209 25.44 -5.76 -20.00
CA SER A 209 24.83 -4.67 -19.23
C SER A 209 25.85 -3.97 -18.32
N TRP A 210 26.68 -4.77 -17.63
CA TRP A 210 27.74 -4.24 -16.77
C TRP A 210 28.80 -3.45 -17.53
N ARG A 211 29.15 -3.88 -18.75
CA ARG A 211 30.10 -3.22 -19.64
C ARG A 211 29.54 -1.89 -20.14
N LEU A 212 28.31 -1.89 -20.67
CA LEU A 212 27.64 -0.73 -21.25
C LEU A 212 27.45 0.39 -20.21
N THR A 213 27.07 0.01 -18.99
CA THR A 213 26.77 0.99 -17.94
C THR A 213 28.03 1.56 -17.24
N LYS A 214 29.22 0.90 -17.37
CA LYS A 214 30.43 1.28 -16.63
C LYS A 214 30.86 2.74 -16.88
N ALA A 215 30.94 3.16 -18.14
CA ALA A 215 31.36 4.50 -18.51
C ALA A 215 30.20 5.51 -18.61
N ARG A 216 28.97 5.06 -18.49
CA ARG A 216 27.75 5.83 -18.80
C ARG A 216 26.75 5.92 -17.63
N PHE A 217 27.15 5.46 -16.47
CA PHE A 217 26.29 5.43 -15.28
C PHE A 217 25.58 6.76 -15.03
N PHE A 218 26.33 7.86 -14.96
CA PHE A 218 25.75 9.18 -14.70
C PHE A 218 24.91 9.72 -15.87
N ALA A 219 25.23 9.34 -17.11
CA ALA A 219 24.44 9.74 -18.26
C ALA A 219 23.07 9.05 -18.26
N ILE A 220 23.03 7.75 -17.96
CA ILE A 220 21.79 6.95 -17.84
C ILE A 220 20.96 7.48 -16.66
N SER A 221 21.57 7.62 -15.48
CA SER A 221 20.89 8.17 -14.28
C SER A 221 20.34 9.57 -14.54
N GLY A 222 21.13 10.43 -15.19
CA GLY A 222 20.69 11.78 -15.54
C GLY A 222 19.52 11.80 -16.51
N GLN A 223 19.48 10.90 -17.50
CA GLN A 223 18.37 10.81 -18.44
C GLN A 223 17.08 10.34 -17.75
N PHE A 224 17.17 9.37 -16.84
CA PHE A 224 16.05 8.98 -15.98
C PHE A 224 15.52 10.15 -15.17
N LEU A 225 16.41 10.88 -14.46
CA LEU A 225 16.03 12.04 -13.67
C LEU A 225 15.35 13.14 -14.51
N VAL A 226 15.85 13.41 -15.72
CA VAL A 226 15.24 14.42 -16.60
C VAL A 226 13.85 13.98 -17.07
N ILE A 227 13.66 12.71 -17.47
CA ILE A 227 12.36 12.22 -17.93
C ILE A 227 11.37 12.17 -16.76
N SER A 228 11.75 11.58 -15.62
CA SER A 228 10.89 11.53 -14.43
C SER A 228 10.57 12.93 -13.91
N GLY A 229 11.56 13.82 -13.85
CA GLY A 229 11.36 15.21 -13.45
C GLY A 229 10.44 15.98 -14.41
N THR A 230 10.50 15.70 -15.70
CA THR A 230 9.60 16.32 -16.71
C THR A 230 8.16 15.86 -16.51
N ILE A 231 7.94 14.55 -16.29
CA ILE A 231 6.61 13.99 -16.02
C ILE A 231 6.04 14.59 -14.73
N LEU A 232 6.84 14.57 -13.65
CA LEU A 232 6.46 15.14 -12.35
C LEU A 232 6.09 16.61 -12.48
N LEU A 233 6.91 17.42 -13.18
CA LEU A 233 6.65 18.85 -13.34
C LEU A 233 5.35 19.11 -14.10
N ILE A 234 5.11 18.40 -15.21
CA ILE A 234 3.87 18.54 -15.99
C ILE A 234 2.66 18.14 -15.14
N SER A 235 2.74 17.01 -14.43
CA SER A 235 1.66 16.53 -13.58
C SER A 235 1.36 17.51 -12.45
N THR A 236 2.39 17.99 -11.74
CA THR A 236 2.23 18.94 -10.63
C THR A 236 1.62 20.27 -11.09
N ILE A 237 2.12 20.83 -12.19
CA ILE A 237 1.55 22.07 -12.75
C ILE A 237 0.07 21.86 -13.16
N SER A 238 -0.25 20.71 -13.76
CA SER A 238 -1.62 20.40 -14.15
C SER A 238 -2.54 20.25 -12.92
N TYR A 239 -2.11 19.54 -11.88
CA TYR A 239 -2.86 19.41 -10.63
C TYR A 239 -3.11 20.76 -9.98
N LEU A 240 -2.07 21.58 -9.82
CA LEU A 240 -2.20 22.92 -9.24
C LEU A 240 -3.15 23.81 -10.05
N ALA A 241 -3.06 23.78 -11.37
CA ALA A 241 -3.95 24.58 -12.23
C ALA A 241 -5.41 24.15 -12.12
N ILE A 242 -5.69 22.84 -12.10
CA ILE A 242 -7.05 22.30 -11.99
C ILE A 242 -7.65 22.63 -10.61
N LEU A 243 -6.90 22.37 -9.54
CA LEU A 243 -7.36 22.67 -8.17
C LEU A 243 -7.57 24.16 -7.94
N SER A 244 -6.64 25.03 -8.37
CA SER A 244 -6.80 26.48 -8.28
C SER A 244 -8.01 26.97 -9.08
N GLY A 245 -8.25 26.38 -10.26
CA GLY A 245 -9.45 26.68 -11.06
C GLY A 245 -10.75 26.31 -10.35
N GLN A 246 -10.77 25.16 -9.65
CA GLN A 246 -11.92 24.74 -8.86
C GLN A 246 -12.17 25.68 -7.67
N ILE A 247 -11.15 26.02 -6.90
CA ILE A 247 -11.23 26.97 -5.78
C ILE A 247 -11.80 28.31 -6.28
N PHE A 248 -11.32 28.80 -7.42
CA PHE A 248 -11.84 30.03 -8.01
C PHE A 248 -13.34 29.96 -8.35
N VAL A 249 -13.81 28.82 -8.91
CA VAL A 249 -15.24 28.62 -9.21
C VAL A 249 -16.06 28.53 -7.93
N GLU A 250 -15.58 27.87 -6.90
CA GLU A 250 -16.27 27.77 -5.61
C GLU A 250 -16.45 29.14 -4.94
N GLU A 251 -15.41 29.98 -5.02
CA GLU A 251 -15.44 31.31 -4.39
C GLU A 251 -16.33 32.32 -5.15
N TYR A 252 -16.27 32.32 -6.49
CA TYR A 252 -16.91 33.35 -7.30
C TYR A 252 -18.16 32.89 -8.04
N PHE A 253 -18.38 31.58 -8.19
CA PHE A 253 -19.47 30.98 -8.98
C PHE A 253 -20.06 29.75 -8.29
N SER A 254 -20.46 29.91 -7.02
CA SER A 254 -20.87 28.79 -6.14
C SER A 254 -21.97 27.90 -6.73
N ASP A 255 -22.91 28.45 -7.51
CA ASP A 255 -23.98 27.68 -8.16
C ASP A 255 -23.48 26.66 -9.17
N TYR A 256 -22.26 26.83 -9.66
CA TYR A 256 -21.63 25.91 -10.63
C TYR A 256 -20.57 24.99 -10.00
N SER A 257 -20.36 25.05 -8.69
CA SER A 257 -19.28 24.35 -7.97
C SER A 257 -19.28 22.84 -8.21
N LEU A 258 -20.44 22.20 -8.15
CA LEU A 258 -20.53 20.73 -8.38
C LEU A 258 -20.22 20.37 -9.84
N ILE A 259 -20.78 21.12 -10.80
CA ILE A 259 -20.56 20.81 -12.23
C ILE A 259 -19.10 21.02 -12.60
N SER A 260 -18.49 22.12 -12.14
CA SER A 260 -17.05 22.37 -12.34
C SER A 260 -16.18 21.31 -11.66
N ALA A 261 -16.56 20.84 -10.46
CA ALA A 261 -15.84 19.80 -9.74
C ALA A 261 -15.87 18.45 -10.48
N VAL A 262 -17.02 18.07 -11.06
CA VAL A 262 -17.11 16.86 -11.90
C VAL A 262 -16.18 16.95 -13.10
N PHE A 263 -16.12 18.13 -13.73
CA PHE A 263 -15.21 18.38 -14.84
C PHE A 263 -13.73 18.38 -14.39
N ALA A 264 -13.42 19.07 -13.30
CA ALA A 264 -12.09 19.11 -12.70
C ALA A 264 -11.59 17.69 -12.33
N MET A 265 -12.46 16.88 -11.71
CA MET A 265 -12.14 15.49 -11.39
C MET A 265 -11.84 14.64 -12.64
N THR A 266 -12.61 14.85 -13.71
CA THR A 266 -12.34 14.17 -14.98
C THR A 266 -10.98 14.58 -15.57
N LEU A 267 -10.62 15.87 -15.46
CA LEU A 267 -9.29 16.33 -15.86
C LEU A 267 -8.17 15.74 -14.99
N LEU A 268 -8.37 15.68 -13.66
CA LEU A 268 -7.43 15.06 -12.74
C LEU A 268 -7.21 13.58 -13.06
N GLN A 269 -8.28 12.84 -13.34
CA GLN A 269 -8.21 11.45 -13.81
C GLN A 269 -7.42 11.33 -15.14
N GLY A 270 -7.59 12.29 -16.05
CA GLY A 270 -6.81 12.38 -17.29
C GLY A 270 -5.32 12.62 -17.03
N VAL A 271 -4.97 13.49 -16.08
CA VAL A 271 -3.56 13.73 -15.67
C VAL A 271 -2.97 12.49 -15.00
N LEU A 272 -3.73 11.80 -14.15
CA LEU A 272 -3.31 10.53 -13.55
C LEU A 272 -3.03 9.46 -14.61
N LEU A 273 -3.93 9.28 -15.57
CA LEU A 273 -3.74 8.35 -16.67
C LEU A 273 -2.51 8.70 -17.51
N PHE A 274 -2.31 10.00 -17.82
CA PHE A 274 -1.11 10.48 -18.47
C PHE A 274 0.14 10.13 -17.67
N ASN A 275 0.14 10.39 -16.36
CA ASN A 275 1.25 10.09 -15.47
C ASN A 275 1.58 8.59 -15.45
N ILE A 276 0.56 7.72 -15.31
CA ILE A 276 0.71 6.26 -15.34
C ILE A 276 1.35 5.83 -16.67
N VAL A 277 0.81 6.27 -17.81
CA VAL A 277 1.32 5.90 -19.14
C VAL A 277 2.75 6.35 -19.31
N MET A 278 3.04 7.62 -19.03
CA MET A 278 4.36 8.19 -19.27
C MET A 278 5.43 7.65 -18.30
N SER A 279 5.09 7.44 -17.05
CA SER A 279 6.00 6.82 -16.08
C SER A 279 6.32 5.36 -16.44
N THR A 280 5.31 4.60 -16.85
CA THR A 280 5.47 3.21 -17.29
C THR A 280 6.38 3.11 -18.52
N VAL A 281 6.15 3.95 -19.52
CA VAL A 281 6.95 3.92 -20.76
C VAL A 281 8.32 4.55 -20.58
N GLY A 282 8.46 5.51 -19.67
CA GLY A 282 9.70 6.28 -19.50
C GLY A 282 10.93 5.41 -19.29
N ILE A 283 10.81 4.34 -18.50
CA ILE A 283 11.89 3.37 -18.28
C ILE A 283 12.29 2.69 -19.60
N PHE A 284 11.31 2.15 -20.33
CA PHE A 284 11.57 1.45 -21.59
C PHE A 284 12.12 2.38 -22.64
N TYR A 285 11.62 3.63 -22.68
CA TYR A 285 12.12 4.64 -23.57
C TYR A 285 13.60 4.94 -23.33
N VAL A 286 14.02 5.18 -22.09
CA VAL A 286 15.43 5.43 -21.74
C VAL A 286 16.30 4.24 -22.14
N ILE A 287 15.84 3.02 -21.86
CA ILE A 287 16.57 1.79 -22.19
C ILE A 287 16.74 1.66 -23.71
N VAL A 288 15.65 1.76 -24.46
CA VAL A 288 15.66 1.55 -25.91
C VAL A 288 16.38 2.68 -26.63
N ASP A 289 16.18 3.93 -26.21
CA ASP A 289 16.85 5.12 -26.73
C ASP A 289 18.37 5.04 -26.54
N PHE A 290 18.81 4.63 -25.35
CA PHE A 290 20.23 4.44 -25.08
C PHE A 290 20.83 3.29 -25.89
N MET A 291 20.11 2.18 -26.06
CA MET A 291 20.58 1.06 -26.90
C MET A 291 20.69 1.47 -28.37
N ASP A 292 19.80 2.32 -28.87
CA ASP A 292 19.81 2.84 -30.23
C ASP A 292 20.99 3.80 -30.45
N ASP A 293 21.17 4.76 -29.57
CA ASP A 293 22.24 5.74 -29.57
C ASP A 293 23.66 5.13 -29.58
N GLU A 294 23.82 4.01 -28.89
CA GLU A 294 25.10 3.28 -28.82
C GLU A 294 25.26 2.21 -29.92
N GLY A 295 24.29 2.08 -30.82
CA GLY A 295 24.29 1.10 -31.88
C GLY A 295 24.08 -0.36 -31.44
N PHE A 296 23.47 -0.57 -30.26
CA PHE A 296 23.19 -1.90 -29.72
C PHE A 296 21.75 -2.36 -29.95
N LEU A 297 20.86 -1.45 -30.37
CA LEU A 297 19.49 -1.82 -30.64
C LEU A 297 19.43 -2.74 -31.87
N PRO A 298 18.94 -3.99 -31.76
CA PRO A 298 18.93 -4.90 -32.88
C PRO A 298 18.06 -4.37 -34.03
N ASP A 299 18.41 -4.78 -35.25
CA ASP A 299 17.56 -4.53 -36.40
C ASP A 299 16.31 -5.41 -36.34
N ILE A 300 15.28 -4.95 -37.07
CA ILE A 300 14.03 -5.70 -37.14
C ILE A 300 14.31 -7.06 -37.80
N PRO A 301 13.87 -8.17 -37.18
CA PRO A 301 14.13 -9.49 -37.73
C PRO A 301 13.61 -9.63 -39.17
N SER A 302 14.38 -10.21 -40.04
CA SER A 302 14.03 -10.38 -41.46
C SER A 302 12.76 -11.19 -41.72
N TRP A 303 12.32 -11.98 -40.75
CA TRP A 303 11.06 -12.73 -40.78
C TRP A 303 9.84 -11.88 -40.41
N PHE A 304 10.04 -10.66 -39.86
CA PHE A 304 8.96 -9.74 -39.51
C PHE A 304 8.57 -8.97 -40.78
N SER A 305 7.32 -9.09 -41.20
CA SER A 305 6.71 -8.22 -42.20
C SER A 305 5.56 -7.48 -41.55
N SER A 306 5.58 -6.16 -41.64
CA SER A 306 4.43 -5.36 -41.22
C SER A 306 3.24 -5.75 -42.12
N GLN A 307 2.25 -6.44 -41.57
CA GLN A 307 1.01 -6.66 -42.29
C GLN A 307 0.22 -5.36 -42.28
N GLU A 308 0.00 -4.77 -43.43
CA GLU A 308 -0.97 -3.69 -43.58
C GLU A 308 -2.32 -4.20 -43.04
N VAL A 309 -2.81 -3.54 -41.99
CA VAL A 309 -4.13 -3.87 -41.42
C VAL A 309 -5.18 -3.51 -42.48
N PRO A 310 -5.94 -4.50 -43.00
CA PRO A 310 -6.96 -4.22 -44.00
C PRO A 310 -7.93 -3.17 -43.47
N LYS A 311 -8.16 -2.10 -44.22
CA LYS A 311 -9.11 -1.01 -43.88
C LYS A 311 -10.59 -1.45 -43.89
N LYS A 312 -10.88 -2.76 -43.83
CA LYS A 312 -12.23 -3.33 -43.80
C LYS A 312 -12.92 -2.97 -42.49
N HIS A 313 -14.09 -2.34 -42.57
CA HIS A 313 -14.99 -1.95 -41.47
C HIS A 313 -14.56 -0.76 -40.60
N THR A 314 -13.88 0.23 -41.14
CA THR A 314 -13.50 1.47 -40.43
C THR A 314 -14.72 2.22 -39.87
N ALA A 315 -15.82 2.31 -40.61
CA ALA A 315 -17.04 2.99 -40.16
C ALA A 315 -17.65 2.30 -38.92
N LEU A 316 -17.85 0.98 -38.96
CA LEU A 316 -18.40 0.21 -37.83
C LEU A 316 -17.48 0.27 -36.60
N LYS A 317 -16.17 0.18 -36.78
CA LYS A 317 -15.18 0.34 -35.69
C LYS A 317 -15.22 1.72 -35.09
N ASN A 318 -15.30 2.77 -35.89
CA ASN A 318 -15.39 4.14 -35.42
C ASN A 318 -16.70 4.37 -34.66
N THR A 319 -17.83 3.88 -35.17
CA THR A 319 -19.12 3.95 -34.47
C THR A 319 -19.08 3.21 -33.12
N ALA A 320 -18.55 1.98 -33.11
CA ALA A 320 -18.40 1.22 -31.87
C ALA A 320 -17.48 1.92 -30.87
N PHE A 321 -16.38 2.50 -31.32
CA PHE A 321 -15.47 3.26 -30.47
C PHE A 321 -16.14 4.54 -29.93
N THR A 322 -16.88 5.25 -30.76
CA THR A 322 -17.61 6.47 -30.32
C THR A 322 -18.67 6.11 -29.27
N LEU A 323 -19.46 5.06 -29.51
CA LEU A 323 -20.44 4.59 -28.53
C LEU A 323 -19.79 4.16 -27.22
N PHE A 324 -18.67 3.45 -27.28
CA PHE A 324 -17.90 3.07 -26.09
C PHE A 324 -17.38 4.31 -25.35
N ALA A 325 -16.81 5.29 -26.08
CA ALA A 325 -16.28 6.52 -25.48
C ALA A 325 -17.39 7.35 -24.79
N VAL A 326 -18.57 7.45 -25.42
CA VAL A 326 -19.73 8.13 -24.82
C VAL A 326 -20.20 7.38 -23.57
N PHE A 327 -20.37 6.06 -23.65
CA PHE A 327 -20.82 5.26 -22.52
C PHE A 327 -19.83 5.32 -21.35
N PHE A 328 -18.54 5.21 -21.65
CA PHE A 328 -17.47 5.36 -20.68
C PHE A 328 -17.45 6.76 -20.05
N GLY A 329 -17.59 7.82 -20.86
CA GLY A 329 -17.66 9.21 -20.39
C GLY A 329 -18.84 9.44 -19.44
N VAL A 330 -20.02 8.89 -19.77
CA VAL A 330 -21.19 8.95 -18.88
C VAL A 330 -20.92 8.21 -17.58
N GLY A 331 -20.31 7.02 -17.65
CA GLY A 331 -19.92 6.24 -16.45
C GLY A 331 -18.95 7.01 -15.56
N VAL A 332 -17.95 7.67 -16.13
CA VAL A 332 -17.01 8.54 -15.41
C VAL A 332 -17.72 9.71 -14.75
N CYS A 333 -18.62 10.37 -15.45
CA CYS A 333 -19.40 11.47 -14.87
C CYS A 333 -20.28 11.02 -13.69
N ILE A 334 -20.96 9.86 -13.81
CA ILE A 334 -21.76 9.29 -12.71
C ILE A 334 -20.86 8.94 -11.52
N TYR A 335 -19.73 8.29 -11.77
CA TYR A 335 -18.77 7.98 -10.71
C TYR A 335 -18.27 9.24 -10.01
N ASN A 336 -17.86 10.27 -10.77
CA ASN A 336 -17.36 11.53 -10.23
C ASN A 336 -18.43 12.25 -9.43
N MET A 337 -19.67 12.25 -9.92
CA MET A 337 -20.80 12.86 -9.21
C MET A 337 -21.07 12.14 -7.89
N ASN A 338 -21.15 10.81 -7.90
CA ASN A 338 -21.31 10.02 -6.69
C ASN A 338 -20.18 10.26 -5.69
N TYR A 339 -18.92 10.27 -6.17
CA TYR A 339 -17.75 10.54 -5.33
C TYR A 339 -17.81 11.91 -4.65
N LEU A 340 -18.15 12.95 -5.40
CA LEU A 340 -18.19 14.33 -4.91
C LEU A 340 -19.40 14.61 -4.01
N THR A 341 -20.53 13.92 -4.25
CA THR A 341 -21.76 14.08 -3.43
C THR A 341 -21.83 13.09 -2.26
N SER A 342 -20.99 12.05 -2.24
CA SER A 342 -20.88 11.17 -1.08
C SER A 342 -20.37 11.96 0.11
N ALA A 343 -21.21 12.17 1.10
CA ALA A 343 -20.80 12.68 2.38
C ALA A 343 -20.24 11.51 3.20
N SER A 344 -19.01 11.62 3.66
CA SER A 344 -18.58 10.82 4.81
C SER A 344 -19.12 11.54 6.04
N GLU A 345 -20.36 11.24 6.43
CA GLU A 345 -21.06 11.93 7.53
C GLU A 345 -20.71 11.34 8.89
N THR A 346 -19.92 10.31 8.97
CA THR A 346 -19.62 9.67 10.25
C THR A 346 -18.31 10.20 10.82
N LYS A 347 -18.42 10.94 11.92
CA LYS A 347 -17.28 11.28 12.77
C LYS A 347 -16.63 9.97 13.25
N PRO A 348 -15.35 9.74 12.99
CA PRO A 348 -14.68 8.55 13.48
C PRO A 348 -14.55 8.59 15.00
N LEU A 349 -14.51 7.43 15.64
CA LEU A 349 -14.12 7.32 17.03
C LEU A 349 -12.69 7.80 17.22
N THR A 350 -12.47 8.58 18.26
CA THR A 350 -11.16 9.09 18.63
C THR A 350 -10.51 8.12 19.62
N ILE A 351 -9.35 7.55 19.26
CA ILE A 351 -8.71 6.51 20.06
C ILE A 351 -7.25 6.87 20.29
N SER A 352 -6.87 7.04 21.56
CA SER A 352 -5.47 7.31 21.92
C SER A 352 -4.67 6.02 21.95
N HIS A 353 -3.63 5.91 21.16
CA HIS A 353 -2.75 4.76 21.08
C HIS A 353 -1.89 4.66 22.35
N ARG A 354 -1.97 3.53 23.06
CA ARG A 354 -1.24 3.24 24.32
C ARG A 354 -1.40 4.32 25.41
N GLY A 355 -2.50 5.06 25.34
CA GLY A 355 -2.81 6.13 26.28
C GLY A 355 -1.95 7.39 26.16
N VAL A 356 -1.09 7.52 25.16
CA VAL A 356 -0.22 8.70 24.99
C VAL A 356 -0.76 9.69 23.96
N SER A 357 -0.37 10.95 24.12
CA SER A 357 -0.52 11.99 23.09
C SER A 357 0.70 12.88 23.10
N LEU A 358 1.38 12.97 21.93
CA LEU A 358 2.60 13.78 21.74
C LEU A 358 3.68 13.49 22.80
N GLY A 359 3.80 12.26 23.26
CA GLY A 359 4.80 11.88 24.26
C GLY A 359 4.59 12.52 25.64
N ASN A 360 3.34 12.79 26.02
CA ASN A 360 2.96 13.41 27.30
C ASN A 360 3.35 12.58 28.54
N SER A 361 3.62 11.28 28.37
CA SER A 361 4.15 10.37 29.40
C SER A 361 4.74 9.12 28.73
N ALA A 362 5.11 8.11 29.52
CA ALA A 362 5.45 6.79 29.01
C ALA A 362 4.19 6.02 28.60
N GLN A 363 4.28 5.27 27.49
CA GLN A 363 3.18 4.47 26.96
C GLN A 363 2.67 3.43 27.98
N ASN A 364 1.37 3.11 27.90
CA ASN A 364 0.77 2.04 28.72
C ASN A 364 0.93 2.26 30.24
N THR A 365 0.89 3.53 30.69
CA THR A 365 1.00 3.89 32.12
C THR A 365 -0.22 4.65 32.62
N ILE A 366 -0.44 4.63 33.93
CA ILE A 366 -1.51 5.38 34.58
C ILE A 366 -1.39 6.88 34.28
N ALA A 367 -0.17 7.42 34.34
CA ALA A 367 0.07 8.84 34.08
C ALA A 367 -0.30 9.24 32.64
N ALA A 368 -0.04 8.37 31.64
CA ALA A 368 -0.46 8.60 30.28
C ALA A 368 -1.99 8.58 30.15
N LEU A 369 -2.65 7.55 30.70
CA LEU A 369 -4.10 7.43 30.74
C LEU A 369 -4.76 8.67 31.33
N GLU A 370 -4.32 9.12 32.52
CA GLU A 370 -4.89 10.27 33.21
C GLU A 370 -4.75 11.57 32.44
N LYS A 371 -3.56 11.84 31.93
CA LYS A 371 -3.29 13.07 31.17
C LYS A 371 -4.12 13.09 29.88
N THR A 372 -4.09 12.02 29.13
CA THR A 372 -4.80 11.95 27.84
C THR A 372 -6.30 11.98 28.00
N SER A 373 -6.86 11.24 28.97
CA SER A 373 -8.29 11.27 29.26
C SER A 373 -8.76 12.66 29.70
N LYS A 374 -7.95 13.37 30.50
CA LYS A 374 -8.28 14.70 30.97
C LYS A 374 -8.15 15.78 29.89
N ASP A 375 -7.09 15.71 29.08
CA ASP A 375 -6.74 16.82 28.19
C ASP A 375 -7.46 16.70 26.83
N TYR A 376 -7.78 15.47 26.37
CA TYR A 376 -8.27 15.23 25.00
C TYR A 376 -9.62 14.51 24.94
N HIS A 377 -10.08 13.88 26.04
CA HIS A 377 -11.35 13.15 26.13
C HIS A 377 -11.59 12.17 24.97
N PRO A 378 -10.69 11.22 24.68
CA PRO A 378 -10.88 10.27 23.61
C PRO A 378 -12.08 9.36 23.87
N ASP A 379 -12.74 8.88 22.80
CA ASP A 379 -13.81 7.88 22.93
C ASP A 379 -13.28 6.59 23.56
N TYR A 380 -12.05 6.19 23.21
CA TYR A 380 -11.33 5.07 23.80
C TYR A 380 -9.86 5.41 24.02
N VAL A 381 -9.27 4.82 25.05
CA VAL A 381 -7.82 4.70 25.19
C VAL A 381 -7.45 3.27 24.83
N GLU A 382 -6.64 3.12 23.81
CA GLU A 382 -6.07 1.84 23.42
C GLU A 382 -4.90 1.50 24.36
N MET A 383 -4.75 0.22 24.71
CA MET A 383 -3.70 -0.27 25.58
C MET A 383 -3.48 -1.78 25.40
N ASP A 384 -2.28 -2.23 25.75
CA ASP A 384 -1.84 -3.60 25.53
C ASP A 384 -1.72 -4.38 26.82
N ILE A 385 -2.18 -5.63 26.84
CA ILE A 385 -1.95 -6.56 27.94
C ILE A 385 -1.22 -7.81 27.49
N GLN A 386 -0.41 -8.35 28.40
CA GLN A 386 0.26 -9.64 28.24
C GLN A 386 0.10 -10.48 29.51
N GLU A 387 0.03 -11.79 29.34
CA GLU A 387 0.02 -12.72 30.46
C GLU A 387 1.40 -12.74 31.16
N THR A 388 1.39 -12.91 32.46
CA THR A 388 2.60 -13.05 33.27
C THR A 388 2.88 -14.51 33.59
N LYS A 389 4.06 -14.81 34.16
CA LYS A 389 4.44 -16.18 34.56
C LYS A 389 3.44 -16.86 35.49
N ASP A 390 2.72 -16.10 36.30
CA ASP A 390 1.75 -16.56 37.28
C ASP A 390 0.29 -16.39 36.85
N GLY A 391 0.06 -16.30 35.49
CA GLY A 391 -1.29 -16.24 34.92
C GLY A 391 -2.04 -14.95 35.23
N GLN A 392 -1.35 -13.87 35.61
CA GLN A 392 -1.94 -12.55 35.78
C GLN A 392 -1.71 -11.71 34.50
N PHE A 393 -2.28 -10.50 34.44
CA PHE A 393 -2.12 -9.63 33.28
C PHE A 393 -1.39 -8.34 33.64
N VAL A 394 -0.38 -7.99 32.84
CA VAL A 394 0.41 -6.77 32.96
C VAL A 394 0.19 -5.87 31.76
N VAL A 395 0.24 -4.56 31.96
CA VAL A 395 0.07 -3.57 30.89
C VAL A 395 1.41 -3.32 30.21
N MET A 396 1.62 -3.90 29.03
CA MET A 396 2.88 -3.82 28.30
C MET A 396 2.72 -4.16 26.82
N HIS A 397 3.25 -3.30 25.93
CA HIS A 397 3.27 -3.57 24.49
C HIS A 397 4.40 -4.52 24.09
N ASP A 398 5.63 -4.25 24.55
CA ASP A 398 6.83 -4.93 24.07
C ASP A 398 6.90 -6.37 24.56
N PHE A 399 7.19 -7.32 23.68
CA PHE A 399 7.47 -8.73 24.05
C PHE A 399 8.78 -8.92 24.80
N ASN A 400 9.62 -7.88 24.87
CA ASN A 400 10.83 -7.85 25.68
C ASN A 400 10.92 -6.52 26.43
N LEU A 401 11.03 -6.59 27.73
CA LEU A 401 11.02 -5.44 28.63
C LEU A 401 12.23 -4.50 28.50
N ARG A 402 13.26 -4.92 27.73
CA ARG A 402 14.56 -4.24 27.68
C ARG A 402 14.48 -2.77 27.26
N ASN A 403 13.67 -2.45 26.27
CA ASN A 403 13.62 -1.10 25.71
C ASN A 403 13.04 -0.09 26.72
N LEU A 404 12.02 -0.49 27.45
CA LEU A 404 11.27 0.39 28.35
C LEU A 404 11.75 0.32 29.81
N THR A 405 12.29 -0.84 30.24
CA THR A 405 12.68 -1.04 31.66
C THR A 405 14.15 -1.38 31.85
N GLY A 406 14.90 -1.63 30.79
CA GLY A 406 16.29 -2.10 30.86
C GLY A 406 16.46 -3.61 31.17
N VAL A 407 15.37 -4.34 31.47
CA VAL A 407 15.40 -5.76 31.83
C VAL A 407 15.23 -6.63 30.58
N ASN A 408 16.23 -7.45 30.25
CA ASN A 408 16.18 -8.32 29.08
C ASN A 408 15.44 -9.65 29.38
N LYS A 409 14.11 -9.57 29.57
CA LYS A 409 13.19 -10.68 29.77
C LYS A 409 11.86 -10.41 29.09
N ALA A 410 11.08 -11.45 28.82
CA ALA A 410 9.69 -11.31 28.42
C ALA A 410 8.78 -11.15 29.67
N PRO A 411 7.60 -10.53 29.56
CA PRO A 411 6.62 -10.49 30.65
C PRO A 411 6.29 -11.88 31.22
N GLN A 412 6.14 -12.88 30.36
CA GLN A 412 5.88 -14.29 30.70
C GLN A 412 7.01 -14.97 31.50
N ASP A 413 8.19 -14.38 31.56
CA ASP A 413 9.32 -14.91 32.33
C ASP A 413 9.31 -14.46 33.81
N LEU A 414 8.42 -13.51 34.17
CA LEU A 414 8.32 -12.88 35.50
C LEU A 414 6.91 -12.96 36.05
N THR A 415 6.81 -13.07 37.38
CA THR A 415 5.53 -12.94 38.08
C THR A 415 5.07 -11.48 38.07
N LEU A 416 3.76 -11.25 38.27
CA LEU A 416 3.24 -9.89 38.34
C LEU A 416 3.94 -9.06 39.44
N ALA A 417 4.17 -9.65 40.60
CA ALA A 417 4.86 -9.00 41.72
C ALA A 417 6.34 -8.63 41.42
N GLU A 418 6.98 -9.34 40.49
CA GLU A 418 8.33 -8.96 39.98
C GLU A 418 8.24 -7.85 38.95
N LEU A 419 7.23 -7.87 38.09
CA LEU A 419 6.99 -6.87 37.04
C LEU A 419 6.63 -5.50 37.63
N GLU A 420 5.77 -5.44 38.66
CA GLU A 420 5.38 -4.19 39.30
C GLU A 420 6.53 -3.45 40.02
N LYS A 421 7.67 -4.11 40.24
CA LYS A 421 8.91 -3.44 40.72
C LYS A 421 9.68 -2.71 39.66
N LEU A 422 9.32 -2.91 38.40
CA LEU A 422 10.01 -2.29 37.26
C LEU A 422 9.46 -0.89 36.98
N THR A 423 10.32 -0.07 36.42
CA THR A 423 9.98 1.29 36.00
C THR A 423 10.08 1.39 34.49
N VAL A 424 9.00 1.83 33.86
CA VAL A 424 8.97 2.18 32.44
C VAL A 424 9.58 3.55 32.24
N THR A 425 10.53 3.68 31.33
CA THR A 425 11.22 4.94 31.04
C THR A 425 11.06 5.25 29.56
N GLU A 426 10.33 6.30 29.23
CA GLU A 426 10.07 6.76 27.87
C GLU A 426 9.65 8.22 27.88
N ASN A 427 9.93 8.97 26.80
CA ASN A 427 9.56 10.39 26.63
C ASN A 427 10.00 11.30 27.79
N GLY A 428 11.09 10.95 28.49
CA GLY A 428 11.54 11.66 29.68
C GLY A 428 10.76 11.38 30.97
N ALA A 429 9.70 10.58 30.89
CA ALA A 429 8.93 10.13 32.05
C ALA A 429 9.50 8.81 32.62
N LYS A 430 9.24 8.61 33.93
CA LYS A 430 9.57 7.38 34.67
C LYS A 430 8.34 6.98 35.46
N GLU A 431 7.67 5.91 35.04
CA GLU A 431 6.41 5.49 35.59
C GLU A 431 6.48 4.01 36.02
N PRO A 432 5.73 3.58 37.05
CA PRO A 432 5.69 2.18 37.42
C PRO A 432 5.03 1.34 36.33
N LEU A 433 5.56 0.13 36.10
CA LEU A 433 4.84 -0.90 35.36
C LEU A 433 3.70 -1.43 36.23
N VAL A 434 2.48 -1.51 35.71
CA VAL A 434 1.29 -1.80 36.48
C VAL A 434 0.56 -3.05 35.99
N SER A 435 -0.19 -3.69 36.91
CA SER A 435 -1.14 -4.74 36.54
C SER A 435 -2.30 -4.20 35.71
N PHE A 436 -2.92 -5.08 34.93
CA PHE A 436 -4.14 -4.74 34.23
C PHE A 436 -5.28 -4.38 35.20
N ASP A 437 -5.38 -5.06 36.34
CA ASP A 437 -6.35 -4.71 37.38
C ASP A 437 -6.23 -3.25 37.80
N THR A 438 -5.01 -2.78 38.07
CA THR A 438 -4.78 -1.39 38.49
C THR A 438 -5.13 -0.40 37.38
N TYR A 439 -4.77 -0.71 36.16
CA TYR A 439 -5.05 0.16 35.00
C TYR A 439 -6.56 0.22 34.69
N LEU A 440 -7.22 -0.92 34.65
CA LEU A 440 -8.66 -1.05 34.40
C LEU A 440 -9.49 -0.31 35.45
N ASN A 441 -9.15 -0.49 36.76
CA ASN A 441 -9.82 0.22 37.85
C ASN A 441 -9.64 1.74 37.68
N ARG A 442 -8.45 2.21 37.31
CA ARG A 442 -8.22 3.64 37.11
C ARG A 442 -8.97 4.19 35.91
N ALA A 443 -9.05 3.45 34.83
CA ALA A 443 -9.84 3.83 33.66
C ALA A 443 -11.35 3.94 34.04
N ASN A 444 -11.86 3.02 34.83
CA ASN A 444 -13.25 3.03 35.32
C ASN A 444 -13.53 4.24 36.20
N GLU A 445 -12.61 4.57 37.13
CA GLU A 445 -12.73 5.78 37.96
C GLU A 445 -12.80 7.07 37.14
N LEU A 446 -12.08 7.10 36.02
CA LEU A 446 -12.07 8.23 35.07
C LEU A 446 -13.27 8.20 34.11
N ASN A 447 -14.12 7.17 34.14
CA ASN A 447 -15.12 6.88 33.10
C ASN A 447 -14.54 6.81 31.69
N GLN A 448 -13.27 6.44 31.56
CA GLN A 448 -12.58 6.28 30.30
C GLN A 448 -12.75 4.85 29.79
N LYS A 449 -13.34 4.72 28.59
CA LYS A 449 -13.43 3.42 27.91
C LYS A 449 -12.08 3.01 27.35
N LEU A 450 -11.82 1.71 27.36
CA LEU A 450 -10.59 1.10 26.84
C LEU A 450 -10.85 0.28 25.58
N LEU A 451 -9.92 0.37 24.64
CA LEU A 451 -9.70 -0.61 23.58
C LEU A 451 -8.50 -1.47 24.01
N ILE A 452 -8.77 -2.71 24.42
CA ILE A 452 -7.80 -3.58 25.07
C ILE A 452 -7.23 -4.55 24.02
N GLU A 453 -5.94 -4.41 23.72
CA GLU A 453 -5.24 -5.39 22.88
C GLU A 453 -4.72 -6.54 23.73
N ILE A 454 -5.23 -7.75 23.48
CA ILE A 454 -4.69 -8.98 24.08
C ILE A 454 -3.58 -9.49 23.18
N LYS A 455 -2.34 -9.32 23.64
CA LYS A 455 -1.14 -9.79 22.94
C LYS A 455 -0.81 -11.21 23.36
N THR A 456 -0.60 -12.08 22.39
CA THR A 456 -0.31 -13.49 22.64
C THR A 456 1.04 -13.91 22.10
N THR A 457 1.64 -14.86 22.77
CA THR A 457 2.93 -15.46 22.42
C THR A 457 2.87 -16.99 22.57
N ARG A 458 3.90 -17.68 22.16
CA ARG A 458 4.04 -19.14 22.38
C ARG A 458 4.34 -19.52 23.84
N LYS A 459 4.53 -18.54 24.73
CA LYS A 459 4.85 -18.76 26.15
C LYS A 459 3.62 -18.63 27.05
N ASP A 460 2.53 -18.11 26.50
CA ASP A 460 1.29 -17.94 27.26
C ASP A 460 0.65 -19.29 27.56
N SER A 461 -0.22 -19.32 28.56
CA SER A 461 -1.00 -20.50 28.93
C SER A 461 -2.02 -20.84 27.83
N ASP A 462 -2.38 -22.12 27.72
CA ASP A 462 -3.40 -22.58 26.79
C ASP A 462 -4.81 -22.04 27.13
N ASP A 463 -5.03 -21.67 28.39
CA ASP A 463 -6.27 -21.15 28.96
C ASP A 463 -6.29 -19.63 29.17
N LEU A 464 -5.37 -18.89 28.51
CA LEU A 464 -5.25 -17.42 28.62
C LEU A 464 -6.59 -16.70 28.41
N VAL A 465 -7.35 -17.07 27.37
CA VAL A 465 -8.62 -16.41 27.03
C VAL A 465 -9.68 -16.73 28.09
N GLU A 466 -9.79 -17.99 28.51
CA GLU A 466 -10.71 -18.43 29.55
C GLU A 466 -10.45 -17.68 30.89
N ASN A 467 -9.17 -17.60 31.29
CA ASN A 467 -8.75 -16.87 32.50
C ASN A 467 -9.04 -15.37 32.39
N PHE A 468 -8.85 -14.78 31.22
CA PHE A 468 -9.18 -13.38 31.00
C PHE A 468 -10.69 -13.13 31.10
N VAL A 469 -11.50 -13.97 30.47
CA VAL A 469 -12.96 -13.84 30.45
C VAL A 469 -13.51 -14.06 31.88
N GLU A 470 -13.11 -15.12 32.56
CA GLU A 470 -13.57 -15.40 33.94
C GLU A 470 -13.34 -14.20 34.88
N LYS A 471 -12.20 -13.52 34.70
CA LYS A 471 -11.81 -12.42 35.60
C LYS A 471 -12.44 -11.08 35.24
N TYR A 472 -12.65 -10.78 33.96
CA TYR A 472 -12.92 -9.40 33.51
C TYR A 472 -14.23 -9.20 32.75
N GLU A 473 -14.98 -10.28 32.43
CA GLU A 473 -16.19 -10.22 31.59
C GLU A 473 -17.18 -9.17 32.08
N GLU A 474 -17.57 -9.23 33.38
CA GLU A 474 -18.54 -8.34 33.97
C GLU A 474 -18.12 -6.86 33.85
N THR A 475 -16.85 -6.59 34.15
CA THR A 475 -16.30 -5.24 34.11
C THR A 475 -16.26 -4.70 32.69
N ILE A 476 -15.82 -5.51 31.72
CA ILE A 476 -15.72 -5.13 30.30
C ILE A 476 -17.09 -4.78 29.74
N LEU A 477 -18.10 -5.62 30.00
CA LEU A 477 -19.47 -5.38 29.51
C LEU A 477 -20.13 -4.17 30.19
N THR A 478 -19.96 -4.04 31.51
CA THR A 478 -20.55 -2.97 32.31
C THR A 478 -20.02 -1.59 31.88
N HIS A 479 -18.71 -1.47 31.69
CA HIS A 479 -18.05 -0.21 31.31
C HIS A 479 -17.90 -0.03 29.78
N ARG A 480 -18.39 -0.99 28.99
CA ARG A 480 -18.35 -0.96 27.51
C ARG A 480 -16.93 -0.80 26.97
N HIS A 481 -15.96 -1.48 27.59
CA HIS A 481 -14.66 -1.66 27.00
C HIS A 481 -14.76 -2.57 25.78
N ILE A 482 -13.85 -2.42 24.84
CA ILE A 482 -13.79 -3.24 23.63
C ILE A 482 -12.45 -3.94 23.54
N LEU A 483 -12.41 -5.06 22.85
CA LEU A 483 -11.25 -5.94 22.81
C LEU A 483 -10.68 -6.00 21.40
N GLN A 484 -9.38 -6.26 21.25
CA GLN A 484 -8.78 -6.59 19.96
C GLN A 484 -7.58 -7.51 20.12
N SER A 485 -7.21 -8.21 19.07
CA SER A 485 -5.96 -9.00 19.01
C SER A 485 -5.44 -9.12 17.58
N LEU A 486 -4.11 -9.26 17.45
CA LEU A 486 -3.44 -9.65 16.21
C LEU A 486 -3.63 -11.14 15.89
N THR A 487 -3.93 -11.97 16.91
CA THR A 487 -4.07 -13.41 16.76
C THR A 487 -5.52 -13.76 16.46
N TYR A 488 -5.79 -14.33 15.29
CA TYR A 488 -7.14 -14.73 14.89
C TYR A 488 -7.79 -15.70 15.90
N GLN A 489 -7.01 -16.66 16.42
CA GLN A 489 -7.52 -17.63 17.39
C GLN A 489 -8.05 -16.92 18.65
N THR A 490 -7.32 -15.95 19.18
CA THR A 490 -7.75 -15.16 20.34
C THR A 490 -9.07 -14.43 20.08
N VAL A 491 -9.22 -13.84 18.89
CA VAL A 491 -10.49 -13.20 18.47
C VAL A 491 -11.63 -14.22 18.41
N SER A 492 -11.37 -15.40 17.86
CA SER A 492 -12.36 -16.48 17.75
C SER A 492 -12.78 -17.00 19.12
N ASP A 493 -11.81 -17.23 20.02
CA ASP A 493 -12.03 -17.75 21.36
C ASP A 493 -12.80 -16.74 22.22
N LEU A 494 -12.45 -15.45 22.17
CA LEU A 494 -13.20 -14.39 22.86
C LEU A 494 -14.67 -14.35 22.42
N LYS A 495 -14.94 -14.47 21.13
CA LYS A 495 -16.32 -14.51 20.61
C LYS A 495 -17.04 -15.82 20.91
N ALA A 496 -16.31 -16.92 21.06
CA ALA A 496 -16.87 -18.20 21.46
C ALA A 496 -17.23 -18.21 22.97
N GLU A 497 -16.37 -17.67 23.84
CA GLU A 497 -16.60 -17.53 25.27
C GLU A 497 -17.79 -16.60 25.57
N ASN A 498 -17.79 -15.41 24.95
CA ASN A 498 -18.92 -14.49 25.07
C ASN A 498 -19.22 -13.74 23.80
N PRO A 499 -20.30 -14.07 23.06
CA PRO A 499 -20.74 -13.39 21.86
C PRO A 499 -21.06 -11.89 22.02
N ASN A 500 -21.31 -11.42 23.26
CA ASN A 500 -21.63 -10.01 23.54
C ASN A 500 -20.38 -9.11 23.61
N PHE A 501 -19.18 -9.68 23.68
CA PHE A 501 -17.97 -8.89 23.55
C PHE A 501 -17.90 -8.24 22.18
N TYR A 502 -17.49 -6.98 22.13
CA TYR A 502 -17.19 -6.26 20.91
C TYR A 502 -15.70 -6.41 20.61
N VAL A 503 -15.37 -7.25 19.62
CA VAL A 503 -14.00 -7.73 19.39
C VAL A 503 -13.51 -7.34 18.02
N GLY A 504 -12.30 -6.80 17.94
CA GLY A 504 -11.60 -6.46 16.71
C GLY A 504 -10.50 -7.45 16.34
N TYR A 505 -10.26 -7.58 15.03
CA TYR A 505 -9.12 -8.30 14.50
C TYR A 505 -8.13 -7.31 13.90
N ILE A 506 -6.88 -7.30 14.39
CA ILE A 506 -5.82 -6.39 13.95
C ILE A 506 -5.11 -7.00 12.74
N LEU A 507 -4.99 -6.22 11.69
CA LEU A 507 -4.33 -6.60 10.44
C LEU A 507 -3.23 -5.60 10.10
N PRO A 508 -1.94 -5.99 10.18
CA PRO A 508 -0.85 -5.09 9.83
C PRO A 508 -0.75 -4.81 8.31
N PHE A 509 -1.32 -5.69 7.50
CA PHE A 509 -1.50 -5.52 6.05
C PHE A 509 -2.56 -6.48 5.52
N ASN A 510 -3.12 -6.18 4.35
CA ASN A 510 -4.07 -7.08 3.69
C ASN A 510 -3.89 -7.07 2.16
N LEU A 511 -3.72 -8.23 1.55
CA LEU A 511 -3.53 -8.40 0.10
C LEU A 511 -4.78 -8.91 -0.63
N VAL A 512 -5.74 -9.49 0.10
CA VAL A 512 -6.85 -10.27 -0.49
C VAL A 512 -8.22 -9.61 -0.30
N GLY A 513 -8.34 -8.66 0.62
CA GLY A 513 -9.60 -8.05 1.07
C GLY A 513 -9.97 -8.46 2.49
N PRO A 514 -11.10 -8.00 3.04
CA PRO A 514 -11.50 -8.31 4.42
C PRO A 514 -11.55 -9.83 4.65
N PRO A 515 -11.00 -10.33 5.76
CA PRO A 515 -11.06 -11.74 6.11
C PRO A 515 -12.46 -12.14 6.56
N VAL A 516 -12.82 -13.41 6.39
CA VAL A 516 -13.98 -14.00 7.07
C VAL A 516 -13.59 -14.22 8.52
N THR A 517 -14.25 -13.53 9.44
CA THR A 517 -13.90 -13.54 10.87
C THR A 517 -15.14 -13.29 11.72
N PRO A 518 -15.25 -13.85 12.95
CA PRO A 518 -16.30 -13.51 13.88
C PRO A 518 -16.14 -12.10 14.50
N ALA A 519 -15.02 -11.42 14.26
CA ALA A 519 -14.77 -10.07 14.77
C ALA A 519 -15.89 -9.08 14.37
N ASP A 520 -16.16 -8.12 15.23
CA ASP A 520 -17.14 -7.05 14.98
C ASP A 520 -16.53 -5.91 14.18
N PHE A 521 -15.22 -5.69 14.31
CA PHE A 521 -14.46 -4.68 13.59
C PHE A 521 -13.08 -5.18 13.17
N LEU A 522 -12.50 -4.49 12.18
CA LEU A 522 -11.14 -4.73 11.70
C LEU A 522 -10.28 -3.50 12.01
N THR A 523 -9.07 -3.73 12.52
CA THR A 523 -8.12 -2.67 12.84
C THR A 523 -6.93 -2.76 11.89
N MET A 524 -6.84 -1.82 10.93
CA MET A 524 -5.88 -1.87 9.82
C MET A 524 -4.78 -0.83 9.96
N GLU A 525 -3.58 -1.17 9.49
CA GLU A 525 -2.51 -0.20 9.29
C GLU A 525 -2.89 0.79 8.19
N TYR A 526 -2.84 2.11 8.48
CA TYR A 526 -3.44 3.18 7.69
C TYR A 526 -2.82 3.36 6.29
N SER A 527 -1.54 3.08 6.11
CA SER A 527 -0.85 3.28 4.83
C SER A 527 -1.13 2.17 3.81
N THR A 528 -1.61 1.01 4.29
CA THR A 528 -1.93 -0.17 3.47
C THR A 528 -3.41 -0.31 3.14
N ILE A 529 -4.28 0.46 3.79
CA ILE A 529 -5.73 0.43 3.57
C ILE A 529 -6.13 1.29 2.36
N ASN A 530 -7.28 0.94 1.77
CA ASN A 530 -7.93 1.73 0.74
C ASN A 530 -9.45 1.68 0.89
N ARG A 531 -10.15 2.60 0.22
CA ARG A 531 -11.60 2.72 0.29
C ARG A 531 -12.33 1.42 -0.08
N ASN A 532 -11.85 0.67 -1.07
CA ASN A 532 -12.49 -0.60 -1.47
C ASN A 532 -12.49 -1.64 -0.33
N PHE A 533 -11.44 -1.67 0.49
CA PHE A 533 -11.38 -2.53 1.67
C PHE A 533 -12.45 -2.13 2.69
N ILE A 534 -12.56 -0.83 2.97
CA ILE A 534 -13.52 -0.28 3.93
C ILE A 534 -14.95 -0.55 3.47
N ASP A 535 -15.27 -0.24 2.22
CA ASP A 535 -16.59 -0.49 1.62
C ASP A 535 -16.97 -1.98 1.68
N SER A 536 -16.01 -2.88 1.42
CA SER A 536 -16.24 -4.33 1.51
C SER A 536 -16.45 -4.78 2.96
N ALA A 537 -15.67 -4.26 3.93
CA ALA A 537 -15.86 -4.57 5.35
C ALA A 537 -17.22 -4.08 5.86
N HIS A 538 -17.65 -2.87 5.45
CA HIS A 538 -18.98 -2.33 5.77
C HIS A 538 -20.11 -3.17 5.17
N GLN A 539 -19.95 -3.67 3.93
CA GLN A 539 -20.93 -4.59 3.32
C GLN A 539 -21.06 -5.89 4.10
N ASP A 540 -19.99 -6.36 4.74
CA ASP A 540 -19.97 -7.52 5.62
C ASP A 540 -20.42 -7.16 7.07
N GLY A 541 -20.91 -5.94 7.31
CA GLY A 541 -21.39 -5.45 8.60
C GLY A 541 -20.30 -5.16 9.62
N LYS A 542 -19.03 -5.06 9.21
CA LYS A 542 -17.89 -4.83 10.09
C LYS A 542 -17.47 -3.37 10.09
N LYS A 543 -17.10 -2.86 11.26
CA LYS A 543 -16.48 -1.54 11.39
C LYS A 543 -14.99 -1.62 11.06
N VAL A 544 -14.40 -0.48 10.69
CA VAL A 544 -12.99 -0.38 10.35
C VAL A 544 -12.32 0.73 11.14
N TYR A 545 -11.32 0.36 11.94
CA TYR A 545 -10.45 1.29 12.64
C TYR A 545 -9.07 1.29 11.98
N VAL A 546 -8.33 2.38 12.10
CA VAL A 546 -6.99 2.50 11.53
C VAL A 546 -5.96 2.91 12.57
N TRP A 547 -4.73 2.41 12.43
CA TRP A 547 -3.57 2.72 13.28
C TRP A 547 -2.33 2.93 12.41
N THR A 548 -1.40 3.80 12.64
CA THR A 548 -1.39 4.92 13.57
C THR A 548 -1.11 6.18 12.74
N PRO A 549 -2.11 6.81 12.09
CA PRO A 549 -1.88 8.07 11.41
C PRO A 549 -1.64 9.15 12.46
N ASN A 550 -0.52 9.86 12.36
CA ASN A 550 -0.12 10.92 13.28
C ASN A 550 -0.07 12.30 12.59
N GLU A 551 -0.19 12.33 11.26
CA GLU A 551 -0.24 13.56 10.48
C GLU A 551 -1.69 13.92 10.11
N ALA A 552 -2.03 15.22 10.16
CA ALA A 552 -3.38 15.70 9.85
C ALA A 552 -3.87 15.29 8.44
N ASP A 553 -2.97 15.28 7.45
CA ASP A 553 -3.29 14.88 6.07
C ASP A 553 -3.68 13.38 5.99
N ASP A 554 -2.98 12.52 6.74
CA ASP A 554 -3.30 11.10 6.80
C ASP A 554 -4.63 10.87 7.54
N MET A 555 -4.87 11.59 8.64
CA MET A 555 -6.14 11.54 9.36
C MET A 555 -7.31 11.99 8.48
N SER A 556 -7.17 13.12 7.77
CA SER A 556 -8.16 13.62 6.82
C SER A 556 -8.45 12.60 5.72
N ARG A 557 -7.42 11.95 5.20
CA ARG A 557 -7.55 10.89 4.19
C ARG A 557 -8.31 9.68 4.73
N MET A 558 -8.04 9.25 5.96
CA MET A 558 -8.75 8.13 6.59
C MET A 558 -10.22 8.47 6.84
N MET A 559 -10.50 9.68 7.31
CA MET A 559 -11.87 10.18 7.45
C MET A 559 -12.60 10.21 6.10
N PHE A 560 -11.92 10.67 5.06
CA PHE A 560 -12.47 10.69 3.70
C PHE A 560 -12.74 9.27 3.15
N TYR A 561 -11.93 8.27 3.52
CA TYR A 561 -12.20 6.87 3.17
C TYR A 561 -13.38 6.28 3.94
N GLY A 562 -13.84 6.94 5.02
CA GLY A 562 -14.98 6.52 5.81
C GLY A 562 -14.64 5.50 6.89
N VAL A 563 -13.46 5.60 7.50
CA VAL A 563 -13.11 4.77 8.65
C VAL A 563 -13.98 5.10 9.86
N ASP A 564 -14.28 4.09 10.68
CA ASP A 564 -15.13 4.24 11.86
C ASP A 564 -14.36 4.67 13.10
N GLY A 565 -13.03 4.53 13.12
CA GLY A 565 -12.19 4.97 14.23
C GLY A 565 -10.74 5.19 13.83
N ILE A 566 -10.07 6.10 14.51
CA ILE A 566 -8.66 6.45 14.30
C ILE A 566 -7.90 6.30 15.60
N ILE A 567 -6.91 5.42 15.62
CA ILE A 567 -5.97 5.18 16.70
C ILE A 567 -4.70 5.98 16.41
N THR A 568 -4.35 6.94 17.26
CA THR A 568 -3.23 7.88 17.00
C THR A 568 -2.43 8.20 18.26
N ASP A 569 -1.16 8.57 18.07
CA ASP A 569 -0.28 9.15 19.10
C ASP A 569 -0.45 10.68 19.21
N ASP A 570 -1.25 11.32 18.34
CA ASP A 570 -1.52 12.76 18.36
C ASP A 570 -3.02 13.06 18.42
N MET A 571 -3.57 12.98 19.63
CA MET A 571 -4.98 13.28 19.88
C MET A 571 -5.34 14.73 19.59
N LYS A 572 -4.36 15.64 19.71
CA LYS A 572 -4.59 17.05 19.39
C LYS A 572 -4.83 17.23 17.90
N ALA A 573 -3.92 16.70 17.06
CA ALA A 573 -4.08 16.74 15.62
C ALA A 573 -5.39 16.09 15.17
N LEU A 574 -5.77 14.95 15.77
CA LEU A 574 -7.03 14.27 15.44
C LEU A 574 -8.26 15.14 15.78
N ASN A 575 -8.30 15.71 16.99
CA ASN A 575 -9.42 16.56 17.40
C ASN A 575 -9.52 17.84 16.55
N ASP A 576 -8.38 18.44 16.23
CA ASP A 576 -8.33 19.62 15.35
C ASP A 576 -8.79 19.25 13.92
N THR A 577 -8.32 18.14 13.35
CA THR A 577 -8.74 17.64 12.02
C THR A 577 -10.24 17.33 11.97
N ILE A 578 -10.79 16.69 13.00
CA ILE A 578 -12.22 16.42 13.08
C ILE A 578 -13.00 17.73 13.13
N LYS A 579 -12.58 18.69 13.95
CA LYS A 579 -13.23 19.98 14.07
C LYS A 579 -13.19 20.77 12.75
N ASP A 580 -12.06 20.74 12.07
CA ASP A 580 -11.91 21.39 10.76
C ASP A 580 -12.83 20.72 9.70
N SER A 581 -13.06 19.42 9.82
CA SER A 581 -13.95 18.66 8.94
C SER A 581 -15.46 18.85 9.25
N GLU A 582 -15.83 19.37 10.42
CA GLU A 582 -17.22 19.74 10.77
C GLU A 582 -17.70 20.97 9.97
N GLY A 583 -16.78 21.70 9.30
CA GLY A 583 -17.12 22.65 8.25
C GLY A 583 -17.62 21.94 6.97
N GLU A 584 -18.30 22.66 6.09
CA GLU A 584 -18.65 22.12 4.77
C GLU A 584 -17.35 21.77 4.00
N ILE A 585 -17.07 20.48 3.84
CA ILE A 585 -15.98 20.00 2.99
C ILE A 585 -16.23 20.48 1.58
N THR A 586 -15.37 21.35 1.07
CA THR A 586 -15.49 21.90 -0.27
C THR A 586 -15.24 20.84 -1.35
N TYR A 587 -15.69 21.07 -2.57
CA TYR A 587 -15.35 20.16 -3.67
C TYR A 587 -13.85 20.17 -3.98
N SER A 588 -13.18 21.31 -3.81
CA SER A 588 -11.72 21.42 -3.94
C SER A 588 -10.97 20.54 -2.94
N ASP A 589 -11.46 20.43 -1.68
CA ASP A 589 -10.87 19.51 -0.69
C ASP A 589 -11.07 18.05 -1.09
N LYS A 590 -12.26 17.69 -1.60
CA LYS A 590 -12.54 16.35 -2.11
C LYS A 590 -11.65 15.99 -3.31
N LEU A 591 -11.40 16.95 -4.21
CA LEU A 591 -10.50 16.76 -5.33
C LEU A 591 -9.04 16.63 -4.89
N LEU A 592 -8.60 17.39 -3.90
CA LEU A 592 -7.28 17.27 -3.31
C LEU A 592 -7.09 15.89 -2.67
N ASN A 593 -8.06 15.44 -1.88
CA ASN A 593 -8.04 14.09 -1.27
C ASN A 593 -8.03 12.98 -2.33
N PHE A 594 -8.71 13.18 -3.47
CA PHE A 594 -8.64 12.24 -4.59
C PHE A 594 -7.21 12.13 -5.15
N VAL A 595 -6.53 13.26 -5.35
CA VAL A 595 -5.14 13.28 -5.87
C VAL A 595 -4.18 12.64 -4.87
N LEU A 596 -4.30 12.95 -3.58
CA LEU A 596 -3.45 12.40 -2.52
C LEU A 596 -3.74 10.92 -2.25
N GLY A 597 -4.97 10.47 -2.41
CA GLY A 597 -5.39 9.09 -2.19
C GLY A 597 -5.00 8.11 -3.31
N VAL A 598 -4.67 8.61 -4.49
CA VAL A 598 -4.25 7.80 -5.65
C VAL A 598 -2.71 7.71 -5.76
N GLY A 599 -1.98 8.49 -4.95
CA GLY A 599 -0.53 8.55 -4.92
C GLY A 599 0.13 7.36 -4.22
#